data_90cf7b3b59190a8e4fa6f30ad08638d2
#
_entry.id   90cf7b3b59190a8e4fa6f30ad08638d2
#
_cell.length_a   1.000
_cell.length_b   1.000
_cell.length_c   1.000
_cell.angle_alpha   90.00
_cell.angle_beta   90.00
_cell.angle_gamma   90.00
#
_symmetry.space_group_name_H-M   'P 1'
#
loop_
_entity.id
_entity.type
_entity.pdbx_description
1 polymer ?
#
loop_
_entity_poly.entity_id
_entity_poly.type
_entity_poly.pdbx_seq_one_letter_code
_entity_poly.pdbx_strand_id
1 'polypeptide(L)'
;MKLALCSPIGLFQGACVLLLCSLIGSEPVQATLAMPRSESGAAHTHVLPVFGQQLGFNLPAGWKQAYHEEQAGMFMAEFVPEQEALTQWSALFCVQGFKDMAESISPERFLDAMAETYKSTCDGEVVYQKLGDTEVDGHEGFKAILGCTAMPNMHGVTPLNPKAYASTPQGEIGYYTVVSGNKDLYLLHKSMRGAVFSVDKPPLQADNSQDFISALVPFSLK
;
A
#
# COMPACT_ATOMS: atom_id res chain seq x y z
N MET A 1 14.76 13.35 -4.17
CA MET A 1 13.46 13.45 -3.48
C MET A 1 13.10 12.04 -3.01
N LYS A 2 13.12 11.76 -1.69
CA LYS A 2 12.76 10.43 -1.17
C LYS A 2 11.24 10.38 -1.08
N LEU A 3 10.59 9.63 -1.97
CA LEU A 3 9.17 9.28 -1.84
C LEU A 3 9.05 8.37 -0.60
N ALA A 4 8.33 8.81 0.41
CA ALA A 4 7.96 7.94 1.51
C ALA A 4 6.87 7.00 1.00
N LEU A 5 7.24 5.75 0.77
CA LEU A 5 6.29 4.67 0.75
C LEU A 5 5.67 4.58 2.15
N CYS A 6 4.51 3.96 2.30
CA CYS A 6 3.99 3.57 3.61
C CYS A 6 4.94 2.55 4.29
N SER A 7 6.20 2.95 4.46
CA SER A 7 7.27 2.19 5.13
C SER A 7 8.47 3.10 5.35
N PRO A 8 8.96 3.28 6.58
CA PRO A 8 10.21 4.00 6.83
C PRO A 8 11.41 3.21 6.32
N ILE A 9 12.22 3.81 5.47
CA ILE A 9 13.45 3.23 4.90
C ILE A 9 14.58 3.39 5.93
N GLY A 10 15.08 2.28 6.44
CA GLY A 10 16.33 2.22 7.19
C GLY A 10 17.36 1.37 6.43
N LEU A 11 18.44 1.98 5.97
CA LEU A 11 19.59 1.27 5.40
C LEU A 11 20.45 0.66 6.51
N PHE A 12 20.75 -0.64 6.44
CA PHE A 12 21.99 -1.20 7.00
C PHE A 12 22.42 -2.46 6.25
N GLN A 13 23.70 -2.50 5.85
CA GLN A 13 24.43 -3.65 5.30
C GLN A 13 24.94 -4.55 6.43
N GLY A 14 24.99 -5.87 6.23
CA GLY A 14 25.82 -6.74 7.07
C GLY A 14 25.60 -8.24 6.95
N ALA A 15 26.52 -8.90 6.27
CA ALA A 15 27.18 -10.19 6.53
C ALA A 15 26.37 -11.52 6.53
N CYS A 16 26.80 -12.35 5.60
CA CYS A 16 26.60 -13.78 5.37
C CYS A 16 27.04 -14.69 6.53
N VAL A 17 26.22 -15.65 6.92
CA VAL A 17 26.67 -16.90 7.55
C VAL A 17 25.89 -18.08 6.97
N LEU A 18 26.61 -18.99 6.31
CA LEU A 18 26.13 -20.28 5.81
C LEU A 18 26.00 -21.29 6.95
N LEU A 19 24.81 -21.88 7.11
CA LEU A 19 24.68 -23.17 7.84
C LEU A 19 23.79 -24.12 7.03
N LEU A 20 24.40 -25.23 6.64
CA LEU A 20 23.75 -26.38 6.04
C LEU A 20 22.94 -27.13 7.11
N CYS A 21 21.67 -27.44 6.85
CA CYS A 21 20.97 -28.53 7.53
C CYS A 21 19.86 -29.14 6.65
N SER A 22 20.05 -30.40 6.37
CA SER A 22 19.14 -31.54 6.17
C SER A 22 17.77 -31.41 5.54
N LEU A 23 17.60 -32.10 4.41
CA LEU A 23 16.40 -32.41 3.66
C LEU A 23 15.40 -33.23 4.49
N ILE A 24 14.27 -32.64 4.86
CA ILE A 24 13.03 -33.35 5.11
C ILE A 24 12.05 -32.78 4.11
N GLY A 25 11.60 -33.61 3.16
CA GLY A 25 10.65 -33.21 2.12
C GLY A 25 9.27 -32.94 2.75
N SER A 26 8.96 -31.67 2.93
CA SER A 26 7.62 -31.17 3.14
C SER A 26 7.20 -30.54 1.84
N GLU A 27 6.18 -31.07 1.20
CA GLU A 27 5.54 -30.39 0.06
C GLU A 27 5.10 -29.00 0.48
N PRO A 28 5.41 -27.95 -0.30
CA PRO A 28 4.91 -26.60 0.02
C PRO A 28 3.40 -26.60 -0.17
N VAL A 29 2.66 -26.48 0.92
CA VAL A 29 1.25 -26.07 0.86
C VAL A 29 1.27 -24.65 0.28
N GLN A 30 0.96 -24.52 -0.98
CA GLN A 30 0.74 -23.22 -1.63
C GLN A 30 -0.54 -22.61 -1.04
N ALA A 31 -0.38 -21.84 0.02
CA ALA A 31 -1.45 -20.98 0.50
C ALA A 31 -1.67 -19.91 -0.56
N THR A 32 -2.71 -20.08 -1.37
CA THR A 32 -3.17 -19.05 -2.30
C THR A 32 -3.60 -17.84 -1.49
N LEU A 33 -3.10 -16.65 -1.83
CA LEU A 33 -3.63 -15.38 -1.34
C LEU A 33 -5.12 -15.33 -1.73
N ALA A 34 -5.99 -15.62 -0.77
CA ALA A 34 -7.43 -15.44 -0.99
C ALA A 34 -7.74 -13.95 -0.86
N MET A 35 -8.51 -13.42 -1.80
CA MET A 35 -9.11 -12.09 -1.64
C MET A 35 -9.82 -12.05 -0.28
N PRO A 36 -9.61 -10.99 0.52
CA PRO A 36 -10.36 -10.83 1.76
C PRO A 36 -11.86 -10.86 1.42
N ARG A 37 -12.62 -11.65 2.20
CA ARG A 37 -14.07 -11.75 2.02
C ARG A 37 -14.69 -10.36 2.04
N SER A 38 -15.67 -10.15 1.18
CA SER A 38 -16.51 -8.95 1.16
C SER A 38 -16.92 -8.57 2.59
N GLU A 39 -16.45 -7.41 3.03
CA GLU A 39 -16.73 -6.87 4.35
C GLU A 39 -18.18 -6.40 4.38
N SER A 40 -19.09 -7.23 4.88
CA SER A 40 -20.54 -7.02 4.90
C SER A 40 -21.04 -6.10 6.03
N GLY A 41 -20.19 -5.23 6.55
CA GLY A 41 -20.55 -4.19 7.52
C GLY A 41 -20.97 -2.89 6.82
N ALA A 42 -21.85 -2.09 7.46
CA ALA A 42 -22.16 -0.75 6.97
C ALA A 42 -20.88 0.09 6.93
N ALA A 43 -20.51 0.57 5.76
CA ALA A 43 -19.37 1.48 5.60
C ALA A 43 -19.73 2.85 6.18
N HIS A 44 -18.76 3.49 6.83
CA HIS A 44 -18.91 4.86 7.33
C HIS A 44 -18.09 5.81 6.45
N THR A 45 -18.71 6.91 6.01
CA THR A 45 -17.98 7.95 5.29
C THR A 45 -17.05 8.67 6.25
N HIS A 46 -15.77 8.67 5.91
CA HIS A 46 -14.71 9.42 6.57
C HIS A 46 -14.33 10.64 5.73
N VAL A 47 -14.02 11.74 6.40
CA VAL A 47 -13.48 12.94 5.77
C VAL A 47 -12.23 13.34 6.55
N LEU A 48 -11.10 13.41 5.88
CA LEU A 48 -9.83 13.86 6.44
C LEU A 48 -9.48 15.24 5.87
N PRO A 49 -9.25 16.25 6.73
CA PRO A 49 -8.59 17.45 6.30
C PRO A 49 -7.12 17.14 6.00
N VAL A 50 -6.69 17.36 4.77
CA VAL A 50 -5.30 17.14 4.35
C VAL A 50 -4.85 18.41 3.64
N PHE A 51 -4.00 19.18 4.30
CA PHE A 51 -3.56 20.52 3.87
C PHE A 51 -4.74 21.45 3.57
N GLY A 52 -4.87 21.90 2.31
CA GLY A 52 -5.91 22.85 1.90
C GLY A 52 -7.24 22.24 1.45
N GLN A 53 -7.37 20.92 1.44
CA GLN A 53 -8.55 20.22 0.91
C GLN A 53 -9.05 19.15 1.89
N GLN A 54 -10.29 18.70 1.65
CA GLN A 54 -10.91 17.60 2.40
C GLN A 54 -11.00 16.37 1.50
N LEU A 55 -10.43 15.27 1.96
CA LEU A 55 -10.41 13.99 1.27
C LEU A 55 -11.40 13.05 1.92
N GLY A 56 -12.41 12.60 1.15
CA GLY A 56 -13.46 11.71 1.61
C GLY A 56 -13.33 10.30 1.03
N PHE A 57 -13.66 9.31 1.84
CA PHE A 57 -13.70 7.90 1.50
C PHE A 57 -14.64 7.16 2.43
N ASN A 58 -15.03 5.95 2.07
CA ASN A 58 -15.73 5.06 2.99
C ASN A 58 -14.71 4.17 3.71
N LEU A 59 -14.98 3.87 4.98
CA LEU A 59 -14.20 2.89 5.73
C LEU A 59 -15.13 1.76 6.17
N PRO A 60 -14.82 0.49 5.87
CA PRO A 60 -15.66 -0.63 6.28
C PRO A 60 -15.79 -0.70 7.81
N ALA A 61 -16.92 -1.20 8.31
CA ALA A 61 -17.07 -1.48 9.73
C ALA A 61 -15.98 -2.46 10.21
N GLY A 62 -15.48 -2.27 11.41
CA GLY A 62 -14.40 -3.09 11.96
C GLY A 62 -13.00 -2.71 11.48
N TRP A 63 -12.84 -1.53 10.87
CA TRP A 63 -11.54 -0.93 10.61
C TRP A 63 -11.24 0.19 11.60
N LYS A 64 -9.95 0.41 11.88
CA LYS A 64 -9.46 1.49 12.75
C LYS A 64 -8.31 2.22 12.09
N GLN A 65 -8.15 3.49 12.46
CA GLN A 65 -6.93 4.23 12.17
C GLN A 65 -5.80 3.69 13.07
N ALA A 66 -4.74 3.19 12.44
CA ALA A 66 -3.59 2.60 13.14
C ALA A 66 -2.38 3.56 13.18
N TYR A 67 -2.34 4.53 12.25
CA TYR A 67 -1.28 5.53 12.17
C TYR A 67 -1.81 6.86 11.64
N HIS A 68 -1.16 7.95 12.08
CA HIS A 68 -1.36 9.29 11.57
C HIS A 68 -0.10 10.12 11.81
N GLU A 69 0.35 10.80 10.77
CA GLU A 69 1.48 11.73 10.85
C GLU A 69 1.28 12.88 9.85
N GLU A 70 1.61 14.09 10.29
CA GLU A 70 1.75 15.25 9.41
C GLU A 70 3.08 15.91 9.72
N GLN A 71 4.02 15.85 8.79
CA GLN A 71 5.38 16.34 8.99
C GLN A 71 6.00 16.77 7.66
N ALA A 72 6.71 17.91 7.67
CA ALA A 72 7.56 18.37 6.57
C ALA A 72 6.86 18.40 5.19
N GLY A 73 5.58 18.74 5.14
CA GLY A 73 4.81 18.81 3.88
C GLY A 73 4.30 17.45 3.39
N MET A 74 4.34 16.43 4.23
CA MET A 74 3.72 15.13 4.00
C MET A 74 2.67 14.86 5.06
N PHE A 75 1.54 14.34 4.62
CA PHE A 75 0.47 13.78 5.45
C PHE A 75 0.40 12.28 5.22
N MET A 76 0.14 11.51 6.26
CA MET A 76 -0.10 10.07 6.19
C MET A 76 -1.13 9.63 7.22
N ALA A 77 -2.11 8.84 6.79
CA ALA A 77 -3.04 8.13 7.67
C ALA A 77 -3.21 6.70 7.17
N GLU A 78 -3.08 5.73 8.07
CA GLU A 78 -3.17 4.31 7.76
C GLU A 78 -4.25 3.64 8.59
N PHE A 79 -5.04 2.81 7.93
CA PHE A 79 -6.17 2.10 8.50
C PHE A 79 -5.99 0.60 8.26
N VAL A 80 -6.30 -0.18 9.29
CA VAL A 80 -6.26 -1.66 9.24
C VAL A 80 -7.53 -2.23 9.88
N PRO A 81 -7.86 -3.51 9.66
CA PRO A 81 -8.90 -4.20 10.43
C PRO A 81 -8.66 -4.04 11.94
N GLU A 82 -9.74 -3.91 12.71
CA GLU A 82 -9.68 -3.58 14.16
C GLU A 82 -8.81 -4.54 14.96
N GLN A 83 -8.78 -5.82 14.56
CA GLN A 83 -8.01 -6.88 15.22
C GLN A 83 -6.52 -6.92 14.81
N GLU A 84 -6.13 -6.11 13.82
CA GLU A 84 -4.78 -6.09 13.27
C GLU A 84 -3.96 -4.88 13.75
N ALA A 85 -2.66 -4.95 13.51
CA ALA A 85 -1.71 -3.88 13.76
C ALA A 85 -0.79 -3.70 12.55
N LEU A 86 -0.17 -2.52 12.38
CA LEU A 86 0.75 -2.26 11.27
C LEU A 86 1.96 -3.19 11.22
N THR A 87 2.33 -3.79 12.34
CA THR A 87 3.40 -4.80 12.39
C THR A 87 2.95 -6.16 11.85
N GLN A 88 1.63 -6.40 11.74
CA GLN A 88 1.06 -7.67 11.28
C GLN A 88 -0.35 -7.41 10.71
N TRP A 89 -0.40 -6.97 9.46
CA TRP A 89 -1.64 -6.66 8.76
C TRP A 89 -1.83 -7.58 7.53
N SER A 90 -3.08 -7.86 7.22
CA SER A 90 -3.50 -8.58 6.00
C SER A 90 -4.12 -7.65 4.97
N ALA A 91 -4.75 -6.57 5.44
CA ALA A 91 -5.33 -5.52 4.63
C ALA A 91 -5.00 -4.15 5.23
N LEU A 92 -4.70 -3.19 4.36
CA LEU A 92 -4.33 -1.83 4.76
C LEU A 92 -4.97 -0.86 3.77
N PHE A 93 -5.54 0.22 4.28
CA PHE A 93 -5.89 1.39 3.49
C PHE A 93 -5.04 2.58 3.96
N CYS A 94 -4.42 3.25 3.03
CA CYS A 94 -3.54 4.39 3.31
C CYS A 94 -3.97 5.60 2.51
N VAL A 95 -3.94 6.75 3.18
CA VAL A 95 -4.12 8.08 2.61
C VAL A 95 -2.83 8.85 2.82
N GLN A 96 -2.28 9.40 1.74
CA GLN A 96 -1.13 10.30 1.80
C GLN A 96 -1.44 11.61 1.09
N GLY A 97 -0.87 12.70 1.60
CA GLY A 97 -0.84 13.99 0.97
C GLY A 97 0.59 14.49 0.79
N PHE A 98 0.86 15.15 -0.32
CA PHE A 98 2.16 15.72 -0.65
C PHE A 98 1.96 17.18 -1.01
N LYS A 99 2.39 18.05 -0.12
CA LYS A 99 2.17 19.50 -0.19
C LYS A 99 2.90 20.12 -1.39
N ASP A 100 2.19 21.01 -2.11
CA ASP A 100 2.70 21.77 -3.26
C ASP A 100 3.27 20.89 -4.40
N MET A 101 2.78 19.64 -4.53
CA MET A 101 3.30 18.72 -5.55
C MET A 101 2.42 18.56 -6.79
N ALA A 102 1.18 19.06 -6.82
CA ALA A 102 0.26 18.87 -7.94
C ALA A 102 0.80 19.41 -9.28
N GLU A 103 1.50 20.56 -9.25
CA GLU A 103 2.10 21.16 -10.46
C GLU A 103 3.48 20.57 -10.82
N SER A 104 4.11 19.84 -9.88
CA SER A 104 5.48 19.33 -10.04
C SER A 104 5.55 17.98 -10.73
N ILE A 105 4.52 17.17 -10.58
CA ILE A 105 4.47 15.80 -11.10
C ILE A 105 3.03 15.38 -11.37
N SER A 106 2.78 14.80 -12.56
CA SER A 106 1.46 14.23 -12.87
C SER A 106 1.18 12.96 -12.05
N PRO A 107 -0.10 12.62 -11.80
CA PRO A 107 -0.49 11.40 -11.11
C PRO A 107 0.14 10.12 -11.68
N GLU A 108 0.19 9.98 -13.00
CA GLU A 108 0.81 8.84 -13.66
C GLU A 108 2.31 8.76 -13.35
N ARG A 109 3.04 9.86 -13.54
CA ARG A 109 4.49 9.89 -13.28
C ARG A 109 4.83 9.66 -11.81
N PHE A 110 3.94 10.07 -10.90
CA PHE A 110 4.10 9.79 -9.49
C PHE A 110 4.04 8.28 -9.23
N LEU A 111 3.06 7.56 -9.80
CA LEU A 111 2.97 6.09 -9.69
C LEU A 111 4.15 5.38 -10.38
N ASP A 112 4.63 5.88 -11.53
CA ASP A 112 5.85 5.37 -12.16
C ASP A 112 7.06 5.45 -11.21
N ALA A 113 7.24 6.59 -10.55
CA ALA A 113 8.32 6.78 -9.57
C ALA A 113 8.16 5.90 -8.33
N MET A 114 6.93 5.65 -7.88
CA MET A 114 6.65 4.68 -6.82
C MET A 114 7.05 3.26 -7.25
N ALA A 115 6.67 2.84 -8.45
CA ALA A 115 7.02 1.51 -8.95
C ALA A 115 8.55 1.30 -9.02
N GLU A 116 9.31 2.33 -9.42
CA GLU A 116 10.78 2.28 -9.37
C GLU A 116 11.31 2.15 -7.94
N THR A 117 10.66 2.82 -6.97
CA THR A 117 11.05 2.67 -5.56
C THR A 117 10.74 1.27 -5.04
N TYR A 118 9.62 0.66 -5.45
CA TYR A 118 9.29 -0.73 -5.11
C TYR A 118 10.37 -1.71 -5.55
N LYS A 119 10.98 -1.52 -6.73
CA LYS A 119 12.08 -2.36 -7.22
C LYS A 119 13.29 -2.37 -6.29
N SER A 120 13.52 -1.31 -5.54
CA SER A 120 14.64 -1.22 -4.60
C SER A 120 14.38 -1.89 -3.25
N THR A 121 13.11 -2.16 -2.92
CA THR A 121 12.71 -2.71 -1.61
C THR A 121 12.10 -4.11 -1.70
N CYS A 122 11.71 -4.56 -2.90
CA CYS A 122 11.13 -5.85 -3.16
C CYS A 122 12.21 -6.93 -3.20
N ASP A 123 12.10 -7.95 -2.35
CA ASP A 123 12.97 -9.13 -2.38
C ASP A 123 12.59 -10.12 -3.50
N GLY A 124 11.41 -9.96 -4.11
CA GLY A 124 10.91 -10.73 -5.22
C GLY A 124 10.82 -9.92 -6.51
N GLU A 125 9.71 -10.08 -7.23
CA GLU A 125 9.42 -9.40 -8.48
C GLU A 125 8.34 -8.34 -8.27
N VAL A 126 8.47 -7.20 -8.94
CA VAL A 126 7.48 -6.11 -8.88
C VAL A 126 6.38 -6.34 -9.91
N VAL A 127 5.14 -6.27 -9.46
CA VAL A 127 3.95 -6.18 -10.33
C VAL A 127 3.59 -4.70 -10.45
N TYR A 128 3.52 -4.19 -11.68
CA TYR A 128 3.03 -2.83 -11.94
C TYR A 128 2.14 -2.84 -13.17
N GLN A 129 0.85 -2.54 -12.98
CA GLN A 129 -0.15 -2.49 -14.05
C GLN A 129 -0.88 -1.16 -14.01
N LYS A 130 -0.69 -0.33 -15.04
CA LYS A 130 -1.44 0.91 -15.22
C LYS A 130 -2.89 0.59 -15.59
N LEU A 131 -3.84 1.21 -14.89
CA LEU A 131 -5.28 1.06 -15.14
C LEU A 131 -5.86 2.25 -15.91
N GLY A 132 -5.10 3.36 -15.97
CA GLY A 132 -5.45 4.55 -16.75
C GLY A 132 -5.94 5.72 -15.90
N ASP A 133 -6.36 6.76 -16.61
CA ASP A 133 -6.84 8.02 -16.05
C ASP A 133 -8.11 7.84 -15.21
N THR A 134 -8.32 8.74 -14.29
CA THR A 134 -9.53 8.85 -13.47
C THR A 134 -9.77 10.32 -13.11
N GLU A 135 -10.94 10.60 -12.59
CA GLU A 135 -11.30 11.90 -12.06
C GLU A 135 -11.97 11.72 -10.68
N VAL A 136 -11.67 12.62 -9.75
CA VAL A 136 -12.31 12.68 -8.44
C VAL A 136 -12.75 14.13 -8.20
N ASP A 137 -14.06 14.38 -8.19
CA ASP A 137 -14.68 15.70 -8.01
C ASP A 137 -14.09 16.81 -8.93
N GLY A 138 -13.79 16.47 -10.20
CA GLY A 138 -13.21 17.40 -11.18
C GLY A 138 -11.67 17.48 -11.14
N HIS A 139 -11.02 16.74 -10.28
CA HIS A 139 -9.58 16.65 -10.15
C HIS A 139 -9.02 15.47 -10.95
N GLU A 140 -8.02 15.73 -11.80
CA GLU A 140 -7.36 14.70 -12.59
C GLU A 140 -6.63 13.70 -11.69
N GLY A 141 -6.70 12.43 -12.05
CA GLY A 141 -6.02 11.37 -11.34
C GLY A 141 -5.58 10.22 -12.24
N PHE A 142 -4.86 9.30 -11.67
CA PHE A 142 -4.41 8.07 -12.35
C PHE A 142 -4.48 6.87 -11.40
N LYS A 143 -4.76 5.69 -11.97
CA LYS A 143 -4.94 4.44 -11.23
C LYS A 143 -3.94 3.40 -11.68
N ALA A 144 -3.43 2.61 -10.74
CA ALA A 144 -2.59 1.46 -11.02
C ALA A 144 -2.74 0.37 -9.96
N ILE A 145 -2.33 -0.83 -10.32
CA ILE A 145 -2.00 -1.91 -9.40
C ILE A 145 -0.49 -1.93 -9.26
N LEU A 146 -0.02 -1.95 -8.02
CA LEU A 146 1.40 -2.04 -7.69
C LEU A 146 1.59 -3.04 -6.57
N GLY A 147 2.61 -3.90 -6.68
CA GLY A 147 2.89 -4.92 -5.68
C GLY A 147 4.27 -5.53 -5.82
N CYS A 148 4.58 -6.38 -4.86
CA CYS A 148 5.82 -7.16 -4.77
C CYS A 148 5.47 -8.59 -4.37
N THR A 149 6.01 -9.56 -5.10
CA THR A 149 5.73 -10.98 -4.85
C THR A 149 6.27 -11.46 -3.50
N ALA A 150 7.33 -10.80 -2.98
CA ALA A 150 7.95 -11.09 -1.69
C ALA A 150 8.47 -9.79 -1.06
N MET A 151 7.63 -9.06 -0.34
CA MET A 151 7.95 -7.78 0.32
C MET A 151 8.36 -8.01 1.78
N PRO A 152 9.51 -7.49 2.23
CA PRO A 152 9.84 -7.47 3.65
C PRO A 152 8.84 -6.61 4.43
N ASN A 153 8.60 -6.94 5.71
CA ASN A 153 7.70 -6.14 6.54
C ASN A 153 8.41 -4.87 7.04
N MET A 154 8.18 -3.77 6.35
CA MET A 154 8.81 -2.50 6.67
C MET A 154 8.17 -1.76 7.85
N HIS A 155 6.89 -2.02 8.16
CA HIS A 155 6.18 -1.38 9.31
C HIS A 155 6.67 -1.85 10.68
N GLY A 156 7.32 -3.01 10.74
CA GLY A 156 7.88 -3.54 11.98
C GLY A 156 9.27 -3.00 12.33
N VAL A 157 9.89 -2.24 11.43
CA VAL A 157 11.29 -1.82 11.57
C VAL A 157 11.37 -0.54 12.40
N THR A 158 11.78 -0.68 13.64
CA THR A 158 12.18 0.45 14.47
C THR A 158 13.65 0.32 14.86
N PRO A 159 14.36 1.43 15.20
CA PRO A 159 15.73 1.35 15.74
C PRO A 159 15.85 0.43 16.95
N LEU A 160 14.76 0.20 17.67
CA LEU A 160 14.67 -0.65 18.86
C LEU A 160 14.31 -2.11 18.53
N ASN A 161 13.85 -2.42 17.31
CA ASN A 161 13.50 -3.76 16.88
C ASN A 161 14.05 -4.10 15.48
N PRO A 162 15.39 -4.29 15.36
CA PRO A 162 15.99 -4.67 14.10
C PRO A 162 15.60 -6.09 13.65
N LYS A 163 15.02 -6.92 14.53
CA LYS A 163 14.52 -8.26 14.19
C LYS A 163 13.23 -8.24 13.36
N ALA A 164 12.59 -7.09 13.21
CA ALA A 164 11.46 -6.96 12.29
C ALA A 164 11.84 -7.26 10.82
N TYR A 165 13.11 -7.07 10.45
CA TYR A 165 13.65 -7.54 9.17
C TYR A 165 13.74 -9.07 9.03
N ALA A 166 13.70 -9.80 10.14
CA ALA A 166 13.77 -11.26 10.14
C ALA A 166 12.42 -11.94 9.91
N SER A 167 11.34 -11.18 9.68
CA SER A 167 10.06 -11.74 9.28
C SER A 167 10.17 -12.32 7.87
N THR A 168 9.62 -13.51 7.65
CA THR A 168 9.51 -14.11 6.32
C THR A 168 8.82 -13.12 5.37
N PRO A 169 9.42 -12.80 4.20
CA PRO A 169 8.78 -11.94 3.22
C PRO A 169 7.39 -12.46 2.85
N GLN A 170 6.45 -11.55 2.65
CA GLN A 170 5.08 -11.86 2.25
C GLN A 170 4.77 -11.17 0.93
N GLY A 171 3.90 -11.75 0.14
CA GLY A 171 3.35 -11.06 -1.02
C GLY A 171 2.56 -9.82 -0.56
N GLU A 172 2.78 -8.69 -1.23
CA GLU A 172 2.05 -7.45 -1.00
C GLU A 172 1.63 -6.86 -2.34
N ILE A 173 0.35 -6.52 -2.48
CA ILE A 173 -0.17 -5.91 -3.71
C ILE A 173 -1.36 -5.02 -3.38
N GLY A 174 -1.48 -3.90 -4.08
CA GLY A 174 -2.53 -2.93 -3.82
C GLY A 174 -3.02 -2.22 -5.08
N TYR A 175 -4.18 -1.60 -4.92
CA TYR A 175 -4.80 -0.69 -5.86
C TYR A 175 -4.51 0.74 -5.40
N TYR A 176 -3.96 1.52 -6.30
CA TYR A 176 -3.47 2.88 -6.06
C TYR A 176 -4.25 3.88 -6.91
N THR A 177 -4.66 4.98 -6.28
CA THR A 177 -5.24 6.15 -6.94
C THR A 177 -4.45 7.37 -6.54
N VAL A 178 -3.89 8.09 -7.49
CA VAL A 178 -3.26 9.39 -7.28
C VAL A 178 -4.12 10.46 -7.90
N VAL A 179 -4.33 11.57 -7.18
CA VAL A 179 -5.19 12.69 -7.61
C VAL A 179 -4.43 14.00 -7.43
N SER A 180 -4.41 14.83 -8.46
CA SER A 180 -3.92 16.20 -8.38
C SER A 180 -5.01 17.10 -7.80
N GLY A 181 -4.81 17.59 -6.60
CA GLY A 181 -5.66 18.64 -6.03
C GLY A 181 -5.31 20.03 -6.53
N ASN A 182 -5.77 21.06 -5.82
CA ASN A 182 -5.54 22.47 -6.22
C ASN A 182 -4.04 22.85 -6.21
N LYS A 183 -3.28 22.34 -5.25
CA LYS A 183 -1.82 22.55 -5.11
C LYS A 183 -1.10 21.27 -4.71
N ASP A 184 -1.80 20.43 -3.98
CA ASP A 184 -1.24 19.24 -3.33
C ASP A 184 -1.57 17.99 -4.12
N LEU A 185 -0.74 16.96 -4.01
CA LEU A 185 -0.97 15.66 -4.60
C LEU A 185 -1.46 14.70 -3.54
N TYR A 186 -2.45 13.89 -3.86
CA TYR A 186 -3.05 12.92 -2.94
C TYR A 186 -2.92 11.52 -3.47
N LEU A 187 -2.55 10.59 -2.60
CA LEU A 187 -2.49 9.17 -2.87
C LEU A 187 -3.42 8.43 -1.93
N LEU A 188 -4.30 7.60 -2.49
CA LEU A 188 -5.13 6.65 -1.77
C LEU A 188 -4.80 5.26 -2.28
N HIS A 189 -4.51 4.33 -1.38
CA HIS A 189 -4.34 2.96 -1.80
C HIS A 189 -4.87 1.96 -0.79
N LYS A 190 -5.48 0.89 -1.31
CA LYS A 190 -5.79 -0.31 -0.54
C LYS A 190 -4.80 -1.40 -0.94
N SER A 191 -4.19 -2.03 0.04
CA SER A 191 -3.26 -3.13 -0.16
C SER A 191 -3.69 -4.37 0.61
N MET A 192 -3.33 -5.53 0.09
CA MET A 192 -3.40 -6.81 0.78
C MET A 192 -2.00 -7.39 0.96
N ARG A 193 -1.81 -8.14 2.04
CA ARG A 193 -0.56 -8.80 2.38
C ARG A 193 -0.81 -10.23 2.85
N GLY A 194 0.03 -11.17 2.41
CA GLY A 194 -0.12 -12.59 2.77
C GLY A 194 0.94 -13.47 2.13
N ALA A 195 0.57 -14.68 1.69
CA ALA A 195 1.51 -15.59 1.06
C ALA A 195 2.20 -14.95 -0.15
N VAL A 196 3.46 -15.32 -0.41
CA VAL A 196 4.15 -14.97 -1.65
C VAL A 196 3.37 -15.50 -2.87
N PHE A 197 3.43 -14.77 -3.97
CA PHE A 197 2.71 -15.13 -5.20
C PHE A 197 3.64 -15.04 -6.42
N SER A 198 3.18 -15.55 -7.55
CA SER A 198 3.90 -15.42 -8.83
C SER A 198 3.48 -14.15 -9.57
N VAL A 199 4.42 -13.50 -10.24
CA VAL A 199 4.16 -12.33 -11.08
C VAL A 199 3.18 -12.64 -12.21
N ASP A 200 3.16 -13.88 -12.72
CA ASP A 200 2.23 -14.32 -13.77
C ASP A 200 0.78 -14.52 -13.29
N LYS A 201 0.60 -14.65 -11.96
CA LYS A 201 -0.72 -14.83 -11.33
C LYS A 201 -0.83 -13.99 -10.06
N PRO A 202 -0.78 -12.67 -10.17
CA PRO A 202 -0.99 -11.81 -9.01
C PRO A 202 -2.44 -11.93 -8.52
N PRO A 203 -2.68 -11.88 -7.21
CA PRO A 203 -4.03 -12.01 -6.65
C PRO A 203 -4.94 -10.82 -6.97
N LEU A 204 -4.36 -9.67 -7.31
CA LEU A 204 -5.05 -8.46 -7.73
C LEU A 204 -4.67 -8.14 -9.18
N GLN A 205 -5.68 -7.99 -10.03
CA GLN A 205 -5.57 -7.70 -11.46
C GLN A 205 -6.64 -6.68 -11.87
N ALA A 206 -6.59 -6.17 -13.10
CA ALA A 206 -7.56 -5.18 -13.58
C ALA A 206 -9.01 -5.65 -13.50
N ASP A 207 -9.26 -6.93 -13.77
CA ASP A 207 -10.60 -7.54 -13.81
C ASP A 207 -11.27 -7.66 -12.43
N ASN A 208 -10.50 -7.79 -11.35
CA ASN A 208 -11.02 -7.88 -9.98
C ASN A 208 -10.77 -6.64 -9.12
N SER A 209 -10.13 -5.62 -9.69
CA SER A 209 -9.69 -4.43 -8.96
C SER A 209 -10.86 -3.58 -8.43
N GLN A 210 -11.97 -3.52 -9.17
CA GLN A 210 -13.15 -2.76 -8.76
C GLN A 210 -13.82 -3.40 -7.53
N ASP A 211 -13.92 -4.72 -7.49
CA ASP A 211 -14.44 -5.42 -6.32
C ASP A 211 -13.54 -5.22 -5.12
N PHE A 212 -12.21 -5.25 -5.33
CA PHE A 212 -11.23 -5.04 -4.28
C PHE A 212 -11.36 -3.68 -3.60
N ILE A 213 -11.61 -2.60 -4.37
CA ILE A 213 -11.72 -1.24 -3.83
C ILE A 213 -13.14 -0.86 -3.41
N SER A 214 -14.16 -1.65 -3.77
CA SER A 214 -15.59 -1.29 -3.70
C SER A 214 -16.05 -0.75 -2.34
N ALA A 215 -15.53 -1.29 -1.24
CA ALA A 215 -15.91 -0.87 0.12
C ALA A 215 -15.39 0.52 0.52
N LEU A 216 -14.39 1.07 -0.20
CA LEU A 216 -13.75 2.35 0.10
C LEU A 216 -14.25 3.50 -0.78
N VAL A 217 -14.81 3.20 -1.94
CA VAL A 217 -15.31 4.21 -2.88
C VAL A 217 -16.76 4.62 -2.56
N PRO A 218 -17.23 5.81 -2.99
CA PRO A 218 -16.50 6.77 -3.80
C PRO A 218 -15.46 7.55 -3.01
N PHE A 219 -14.36 7.93 -3.68
CA PHE A 219 -13.46 8.96 -3.16
C PHE A 219 -14.00 10.34 -3.49
N SER A 220 -13.72 11.32 -2.63
CA SER A 220 -14.03 12.73 -2.89
C SER A 220 -12.88 13.64 -2.50
N LEU A 221 -12.72 14.77 -3.20
CA LEU A 221 -11.70 15.78 -2.93
C LEU A 221 -12.32 17.17 -3.08
N LYS A 222 -12.47 17.92 -1.95
CA LYS A 222 -13.14 19.23 -1.88
C LYS A 222 -12.24 20.29 -1.27
#